data_23517ab4fa86773b4e9594ce500447b4
#
_entry.id   23517ab4fa86773b4e9594ce500447b4
#
_cell.length_a   1.000
_cell.length_b   1.000
_cell.length_c   1.000
_cell.angle_alpha   90.00
_cell.angle_beta   90.00
_cell.angle_gamma   90.00
#
_symmetry.space_group_name_H-M   'P 1'
#
loop_
_entity.id
_entity.type
_entity.pdbx_description
1 polymer ?
#
loop_
_entity_poly.entity_id
_entity_poly.type
_entity_poly.pdbx_seq_one_letter_code
_entity_poly.pdbx_strand_id
1 'polypeptide(L)'
;MKNKNKLGLGLTIGTGTSNFKTISNQLNLAETQDLEFVELSVYDWNIICGKKIIASELKKLINICKKSRLNYTVHGELSVNLLDKENIKSHMEVLKRDIEISSSINAKHLVTHFGITTNKIYNNRNKFKDLLKIQQEAYYKIGDFAKSHDVIITVENLYNFFNDKIYVPLPSVVGKQLDLINHPNIKATLDFSHAYINSNYYKSNFMKEISKMSNLSKHLHVHDSFGLLKNIYTYNESEELSYGLGDLHLPLGWGNIPFEKIFDKLIFPKGLIMVLEIQERFIDYIPETIKKARYLFNKAKILN
;
A
#
# COMPACT_ATOMS: atom_id res chain seq x y z
N MET A 1 -24.51 -6.14 -12.90
CA MET A 1 -24.66 -6.37 -11.43
C MET A 1 -23.31 -6.14 -10.79
N LYS A 2 -23.18 -5.19 -9.82
CA LYS A 2 -21.94 -5.03 -9.04
C LYS A 2 -21.68 -6.35 -8.31
N ASN A 3 -20.50 -6.93 -8.49
CA ASN A 3 -20.14 -8.18 -7.80
C ASN A 3 -19.95 -7.86 -6.31
N LYS A 4 -20.91 -8.30 -5.48
CA LYS A 4 -20.94 -8.04 -4.02
C LYS A 4 -19.67 -8.45 -3.26
N ASN A 5 -18.77 -9.18 -3.92
CA ASN A 5 -17.52 -9.66 -3.33
C ASN A 5 -16.33 -8.70 -3.55
N LYS A 6 -16.49 -7.65 -4.36
CA LYS A 6 -15.51 -6.58 -4.61
C LYS A 6 -16.09 -5.28 -4.09
N LEU A 7 -15.31 -4.50 -3.34
CA LEU A 7 -15.77 -3.23 -2.78
C LEU A 7 -15.70 -2.09 -3.80
N GLY A 8 -14.59 -1.96 -4.53
CA GLY A 8 -14.49 -0.93 -5.55
C GLY A 8 -13.07 -0.63 -6.04
N LEU A 9 -13.02 0.35 -6.92
CA LEU A 9 -11.81 0.93 -7.48
C LEU A 9 -11.56 2.30 -6.87
N GLY A 10 -10.33 2.61 -6.56
CA GLY A 10 -9.88 3.87 -5.98
C GLY A 10 -8.68 4.49 -6.67
N LEU A 11 -8.34 5.69 -6.23
CA LEU A 11 -7.15 6.45 -6.63
C LEU A 11 -6.49 7.02 -5.39
N THR A 12 -5.17 6.96 -5.31
CA THR A 12 -4.39 7.63 -4.26
C THR A 12 -4.37 9.13 -4.52
N ILE A 13 -4.58 9.92 -3.46
CA ILE A 13 -4.52 11.38 -3.49
C ILE A 13 -3.78 11.95 -2.29
N GLY A 14 -3.36 13.21 -2.40
CA GLY A 14 -2.72 13.95 -1.31
C GLY A 14 -1.24 13.69 -1.17
N THR A 15 -0.63 12.90 -2.04
CA THR A 15 0.82 12.68 -2.07
C THR A 15 1.55 13.97 -2.41
N GLY A 16 2.60 14.28 -1.63
CA GLY A 16 3.43 15.47 -1.83
C GLY A 16 2.76 16.81 -1.49
N THR A 17 1.58 16.80 -0.85
CA THR A 17 0.89 18.03 -0.47
C THR A 17 0.14 17.93 0.85
N SER A 18 0.30 18.96 1.69
CA SER A 18 -0.53 19.19 2.88
C SER A 18 -1.64 20.23 2.65
N ASN A 19 -1.83 20.66 1.39
CA ASN A 19 -2.80 21.68 1.05
C ASN A 19 -4.21 21.11 0.85
N PHE A 20 -5.07 21.30 1.83
CA PHE A 20 -6.45 20.80 1.80
C PHE A 20 -7.31 21.31 0.62
N LYS A 21 -6.95 22.44 -0.02
CA LYS A 21 -7.63 22.89 -1.24
C LYS A 21 -7.26 21.99 -2.42
N THR A 22 -5.98 21.64 -2.54
CA THR A 22 -5.50 20.67 -3.56
C THR A 22 -6.19 19.31 -3.36
N ILE A 23 -6.22 18.81 -2.13
CA ILE A 23 -6.90 17.55 -1.77
C ILE A 23 -8.38 17.58 -2.16
N SER A 24 -9.08 18.71 -1.90
CA SER A 24 -10.48 18.86 -2.30
C SER A 24 -10.66 18.80 -3.82
N ASN A 25 -9.75 19.35 -4.60
CA ASN A 25 -9.79 19.28 -6.06
C ASN A 25 -9.55 17.85 -6.56
N GLN A 26 -8.62 17.12 -5.94
CA GLN A 26 -8.34 15.72 -6.26
C GLN A 26 -9.53 14.80 -5.89
N LEU A 27 -10.22 15.06 -4.77
CA LEU A 27 -11.48 14.37 -4.42
C LEU A 27 -12.56 14.59 -5.49
N ASN A 28 -12.75 15.84 -5.94
CA ASN A 28 -13.71 16.16 -7.00
C ASN A 28 -13.35 15.43 -8.30
N LEU A 29 -12.06 15.36 -8.66
CA LEU A 29 -11.61 14.59 -9.82
C LEU A 29 -12.01 13.11 -9.67
N ALA A 30 -11.73 12.49 -8.54
CA ALA A 30 -12.07 11.09 -8.29
C ALA A 30 -13.60 10.85 -8.40
N GLU A 31 -14.42 11.79 -7.92
CA GLU A 31 -15.88 11.73 -8.05
C GLU A 31 -16.35 11.81 -9.51
N THR A 32 -15.74 12.70 -10.32
CA THR A 32 -16.07 12.83 -11.75
C THR A 32 -15.70 11.59 -12.57
N GLN A 33 -14.72 10.81 -12.10
CA GLN A 33 -14.31 9.54 -12.71
C GLN A 33 -15.14 8.33 -12.22
N ASP A 34 -16.19 8.56 -11.43
CA ASP A 34 -17.08 7.53 -10.89
C ASP A 34 -16.32 6.43 -10.12
N LEU A 35 -15.31 6.84 -9.35
CA LEU A 35 -14.59 5.95 -8.43
C LEU A 35 -15.42 5.68 -7.18
N GLU A 36 -15.23 4.52 -6.57
CA GLU A 36 -15.88 4.14 -5.31
C GLU A 36 -15.05 4.51 -4.08
N PHE A 37 -13.72 4.59 -4.24
CA PHE A 37 -12.78 4.83 -3.16
C PHE A 37 -11.77 5.92 -3.52
N VAL A 38 -11.21 6.50 -2.48
CA VAL A 38 -9.97 7.27 -2.52
C VAL A 38 -9.06 6.80 -1.40
N GLU A 39 -7.80 6.62 -1.70
CA GLU A 39 -6.76 6.43 -0.70
C GLU A 39 -6.09 7.75 -0.35
N LEU A 40 -6.03 8.03 0.94
CA LEU A 40 -5.50 9.29 1.46
C LEU A 40 -4.08 9.08 1.99
N SER A 41 -3.10 9.77 1.40
CA SER A 41 -1.69 9.75 1.80
C SER A 41 -1.47 10.65 3.02
N VAL A 42 -1.97 10.22 4.20
CA VAL A 42 -1.98 11.07 5.40
C VAL A 42 -0.59 11.40 5.97
N TYR A 43 0.44 10.66 5.57
CA TYR A 43 1.83 10.90 5.94
C TYR A 43 2.38 12.27 5.50
N ASP A 44 1.77 12.89 4.48
CA ASP A 44 2.15 14.22 3.99
C ASP A 44 1.35 15.38 4.64
N TRP A 45 0.39 15.09 5.54
CA TRP A 45 -0.62 16.08 5.93
C TRP A 45 -0.45 16.71 7.32
N ASN A 46 0.66 16.53 7.99
CA ASN A 46 0.95 17.10 9.30
C ASN A 46 -0.12 16.81 10.39
N ILE A 47 -0.83 15.69 10.28
CA ILE A 47 -1.87 15.31 11.25
C ILE A 47 -1.24 14.69 12.50
N ILE A 48 -0.09 14.04 12.36
CA ILE A 48 0.66 13.47 13.48
C ILE A 48 1.92 14.31 13.73
N CYS A 49 2.11 14.71 14.98
CA CYS A 49 3.33 15.39 15.41
C CYS A 49 3.77 14.85 16.77
N GLY A 50 5.01 14.39 16.88
CA GLY A 50 5.54 13.81 18.11
C GLY A 50 4.69 12.65 18.64
N LYS A 51 4.14 11.80 17.77
CA LYS A 51 3.26 10.67 18.10
C LYS A 51 1.90 11.08 18.68
N LYS A 52 1.47 12.33 18.46
CA LYS A 52 0.18 12.87 18.89
C LYS A 52 -0.59 13.42 17.69
N ILE A 53 -1.90 13.25 17.70
CA ILE A 53 -2.76 13.80 16.68
C ILE A 53 -2.94 15.31 16.93
N ILE A 54 -2.76 16.10 15.88
CA ILE A 54 -3.08 17.53 15.86
C ILE A 54 -4.58 17.68 15.59
N ALA A 55 -5.34 17.94 16.62
CA ALA A 55 -6.82 17.94 16.57
C ALA A 55 -7.40 18.91 15.52
N SER A 56 -6.77 20.08 15.30
CA SER A 56 -7.19 21.03 14.27
C SER A 56 -7.03 20.46 12.86
N GLU A 57 -5.95 19.75 12.58
CA GLU A 57 -5.68 19.15 11.26
C GLU A 57 -6.60 17.95 11.00
N LEU A 58 -6.77 17.07 12.00
CA LEU A 58 -7.74 15.97 11.91
C LEU A 58 -9.17 16.50 11.66
N LYS A 59 -9.58 17.59 12.31
CA LYS A 59 -10.88 18.21 12.09
C LYS A 59 -11.05 18.71 10.65
N LYS A 60 -10.01 19.27 10.04
CA LYS A 60 -10.03 19.68 8.62
C LYS A 60 -10.23 18.48 7.72
N LEU A 61 -9.49 17.38 7.93
CA LEU A 61 -9.64 16.13 7.19
C LEU A 61 -11.07 15.59 7.30
N ILE A 62 -11.61 15.44 8.50
CA ILE A 62 -12.98 14.95 8.73
C ILE A 62 -13.99 15.81 7.97
N ASN A 63 -13.84 17.16 8.00
CA ASN A 63 -14.75 18.06 7.33
C ASN A 63 -14.72 17.95 5.80
N ILE A 64 -13.56 17.63 5.22
CA ILE A 64 -13.42 17.40 3.77
C ILE A 64 -14.05 16.07 3.41
N CYS A 65 -13.74 15.01 4.13
CA CYS A 65 -14.27 13.67 3.87
C CYS A 65 -15.80 13.64 3.97
N LYS A 66 -16.41 14.37 4.91
CA LYS A 66 -17.86 14.45 5.06
C LYS A 66 -18.59 15.08 3.88
N LYS A 67 -17.89 15.88 3.06
CA LYS A 67 -18.48 16.57 1.90
C LYS A 67 -18.46 15.71 0.63
N SER A 68 -17.70 14.65 0.63
CA SER A 68 -17.56 13.74 -0.51
C SER A 68 -18.44 12.50 -0.33
N ARG A 69 -18.90 11.94 -1.46
CA ARG A 69 -19.65 10.67 -1.52
C ARG A 69 -18.75 9.43 -1.55
N LEU A 70 -17.44 9.62 -1.65
CA LEU A 70 -16.46 8.56 -1.76
C LEU A 70 -16.27 7.81 -0.44
N ASN A 71 -15.93 6.53 -0.52
CA ASN A 71 -15.39 5.79 0.60
C ASN A 71 -13.87 6.00 0.66
N TYR A 72 -13.27 5.72 1.83
CA TYR A 72 -11.88 6.00 2.08
C TYR A 72 -11.09 4.74 2.42
N THR A 73 -9.85 4.72 1.98
CA THR A 73 -8.73 3.99 2.56
C THR A 73 -7.66 5.00 2.95
N VAL A 74 -6.73 4.61 3.81
CA VAL A 74 -5.65 5.47 4.29
C VAL A 74 -4.33 4.78 4.04
N HIS A 75 -3.36 5.48 3.47
CA HIS A 75 -1.96 5.11 3.55
C HIS A 75 -1.35 5.79 4.77
N GLY A 76 -0.92 4.99 5.75
CA GLY A 76 -0.33 5.48 6.99
C GLY A 76 1.11 5.94 6.83
N GLU A 77 1.74 6.27 7.96
CA GLU A 77 3.12 6.75 8.00
C GLU A 77 4.11 5.75 7.40
N LEU A 78 4.85 6.18 6.37
CA LEU A 78 5.74 5.33 5.56
C LEU A 78 6.88 4.70 6.37
N SER A 79 7.35 5.40 7.42
CA SER A 79 8.49 4.98 8.23
C SER A 79 8.15 3.98 9.34
N VAL A 80 6.88 3.54 9.45
CA VAL A 80 6.50 2.50 10.41
C VAL A 80 7.21 1.19 10.06
N ASN A 81 8.04 0.68 11.00
CA ASN A 81 8.84 -0.52 10.78
C ASN A 81 8.82 -1.42 12.03
N LEU A 82 7.94 -2.42 12.04
CA LEU A 82 7.82 -3.33 13.19
C LEU A 82 8.92 -4.41 13.25
N LEU A 83 9.88 -4.43 12.31
CA LEU A 83 11.15 -5.18 12.42
C LEU A 83 12.25 -4.37 13.15
N ASP A 84 12.05 -3.08 13.39
CA ASP A 84 12.96 -2.28 14.21
C ASP A 84 12.67 -2.50 15.70
N LYS A 85 13.32 -3.52 16.26
CA LYS A 85 13.17 -3.92 17.66
C LYS A 85 13.45 -2.78 18.66
N GLU A 86 14.43 -1.94 18.35
CA GLU A 86 14.87 -0.87 19.26
C GLU A 86 13.81 0.23 19.38
N ASN A 87 13.13 0.55 18.29
CA ASN A 87 12.13 1.62 18.22
C ASN A 87 10.69 1.10 18.12
N ILE A 88 10.45 -0.20 18.29
CA ILE A 88 9.15 -0.83 18.06
C ILE A 88 7.99 -0.16 18.81
N LYS A 89 8.21 0.32 20.03
CA LYS A 89 7.20 1.06 20.81
C LYS A 89 6.79 2.35 20.11
N SER A 90 7.76 3.09 19.57
CA SER A 90 7.49 4.33 18.82
C SER A 90 6.73 4.06 17.53
N HIS A 91 7.11 3.04 16.78
CA HIS A 91 6.40 2.61 15.58
C HIS A 91 4.96 2.18 15.88
N MET A 92 4.75 1.41 16.93
CA MET A 92 3.40 1.01 17.36
C MET A 92 2.54 2.20 17.79
N GLU A 93 3.11 3.21 18.45
CA GLU A 93 2.38 4.42 18.83
C GLU A 93 1.97 5.26 17.62
N VAL A 94 2.85 5.41 16.64
CA VAL A 94 2.52 6.09 15.37
C VAL A 94 1.42 5.33 14.63
N LEU A 95 1.57 4.03 14.46
CA LEU A 95 0.55 3.19 13.79
C LEU A 95 -0.82 3.23 14.50
N LYS A 96 -0.85 3.38 15.83
CA LYS A 96 -2.11 3.62 16.54
C LYS A 96 -2.74 4.95 16.17
N ARG A 97 -1.94 6.02 15.94
CA ARG A 97 -2.48 7.30 15.45
C ARG A 97 -3.07 7.16 14.04
N ASP A 98 -2.39 6.42 13.15
CA ASP A 98 -2.94 6.12 11.82
C ASP A 98 -4.27 5.38 11.90
N ILE A 99 -4.42 4.43 12.83
CA ILE A 99 -5.69 3.71 13.09
C ILE A 99 -6.78 4.69 13.58
N GLU A 100 -6.47 5.57 14.51
CA GLU A 100 -7.42 6.57 15.03
C GLU A 100 -7.86 7.56 13.95
N ILE A 101 -6.93 8.00 13.08
CA ILE A 101 -7.24 8.84 11.91
C ILE A 101 -8.17 8.09 10.97
N SER A 102 -7.83 6.86 10.60
CA SER A 102 -8.62 6.01 9.72
C SER A 102 -10.05 5.81 10.25
N SER A 103 -10.18 5.49 11.53
CA SER A 103 -11.46 5.34 12.20
C SER A 103 -12.30 6.61 12.17
N SER A 104 -11.65 7.78 12.36
CA SER A 104 -12.33 9.08 12.41
C SER A 104 -13.02 9.49 11.11
N ILE A 105 -12.60 8.90 9.98
CA ILE A 105 -13.18 9.13 8.64
C ILE A 105 -13.89 7.88 8.08
N ASN A 106 -14.10 6.85 8.90
CA ASN A 106 -14.67 5.55 8.50
C ASN A 106 -13.91 4.88 7.34
N ALA A 107 -12.58 5.02 7.29
CA ALA A 107 -11.78 4.35 6.29
C ALA A 107 -11.88 2.83 6.42
N LYS A 108 -12.00 2.13 5.29
CA LYS A 108 -12.16 0.67 5.26
C LYS A 108 -10.86 -0.06 5.51
N HIS A 109 -9.78 0.42 4.92
CA HIS A 109 -8.44 -0.14 5.09
C HIS A 109 -7.45 0.94 5.50
N LEU A 110 -6.47 0.53 6.31
CA LEU A 110 -5.25 1.28 6.59
C LEU A 110 -4.09 0.49 6.02
N VAL A 111 -3.41 1.04 5.02
CA VAL A 111 -2.18 0.48 4.47
C VAL A 111 -1.01 0.85 5.38
N THR A 112 -0.14 -0.10 5.66
CA THR A 112 1.14 0.09 6.35
C THR A 112 2.20 -0.83 5.77
N HIS A 113 3.44 -0.40 5.75
CA HIS A 113 4.53 -1.17 5.17
C HIS A 113 4.90 -2.40 6.01
N PHE A 114 5.28 -3.50 5.35
CA PHE A 114 5.96 -4.59 6.03
C PHE A 114 7.37 -4.14 6.44
N GLY A 115 7.84 -4.60 7.60
CA GLY A 115 9.14 -4.18 8.12
C GLY A 115 10.32 -4.61 7.25
N ILE A 116 11.36 -3.79 7.28
CA ILE A 116 12.65 -4.01 6.63
C ILE A 116 13.77 -4.14 7.67
N THR A 117 14.89 -4.75 7.31
CA THR A 117 16.05 -4.90 8.20
C THR A 117 17.36 -4.85 7.43
N THR A 118 18.49 -4.95 8.11
CA THR A 118 19.79 -4.98 7.44
C THR A 118 20.12 -6.39 6.92
N ASN A 119 20.90 -6.47 5.83
CA ASN A 119 21.41 -7.75 5.33
C ASN A 119 22.27 -8.48 6.38
N LYS A 120 22.93 -7.76 7.27
CA LYS A 120 23.67 -8.35 8.42
C LYS A 120 22.75 -9.12 9.36
N ILE A 121 21.57 -8.58 9.66
CA ILE A 121 20.58 -9.27 10.50
C ILE A 121 19.92 -10.42 9.74
N TYR A 122 19.51 -10.20 8.50
CA TYR A 122 18.90 -11.22 7.66
C TYR A 122 19.79 -12.44 7.49
N ASN A 123 21.11 -12.25 7.29
CA ASN A 123 22.09 -13.35 7.15
C ASN A 123 22.32 -14.10 8.47
N ASN A 124 22.02 -13.50 9.62
CA ASN A 124 21.97 -14.21 10.89
C ASN A 124 20.56 -14.79 11.10
N ARG A 125 20.37 -16.03 10.67
CA ARG A 125 19.07 -16.72 10.65
C ARG A 125 18.34 -16.72 11.99
N ASN A 126 19.05 -16.86 13.10
CA ASN A 126 18.44 -16.86 14.44
C ASN A 126 17.93 -15.44 14.80
N LYS A 127 18.77 -14.42 14.62
CA LYS A 127 18.35 -13.03 14.88
C LYS A 127 17.18 -12.62 14.01
N PHE A 128 17.18 -12.98 12.74
CA PHE A 128 16.09 -12.66 11.84
C PHE A 128 14.78 -13.37 12.25
N LYS A 129 14.85 -14.65 12.62
CA LYS A 129 13.70 -15.40 13.13
C LYS A 129 13.11 -14.77 14.40
N ASP A 130 13.97 -14.29 15.31
CA ASP A 130 13.52 -13.62 16.53
C ASP A 130 12.85 -12.29 16.23
N LEU A 131 13.38 -11.49 15.28
CA LEU A 131 12.74 -10.26 14.83
C LEU A 131 11.36 -10.51 14.21
N LEU A 132 11.23 -11.55 13.39
CA LEU A 132 9.93 -11.92 12.80
C LEU A 132 8.90 -12.28 13.89
N LYS A 133 9.30 -12.96 14.96
CA LYS A 133 8.41 -13.25 16.09
C LYS A 133 7.97 -11.97 16.81
N ILE A 134 8.90 -11.06 17.07
CA ILE A 134 8.61 -9.76 17.69
C ILE A 134 7.62 -8.97 16.82
N GLN A 135 7.82 -8.95 15.51
CA GLN A 135 6.92 -8.31 14.56
C GLN A 135 5.52 -8.97 14.58
N GLN A 136 5.44 -10.31 14.59
CA GLN A 136 4.17 -11.03 14.69
C GLN A 136 3.38 -10.64 15.94
N GLU A 137 4.04 -10.59 17.10
CA GLU A 137 3.42 -10.16 18.37
C GLU A 137 2.96 -8.70 18.31
N ALA A 138 3.74 -7.83 17.69
CA ALA A 138 3.38 -6.43 17.50
C ALA A 138 2.16 -6.29 16.59
N TYR A 139 2.13 -6.97 15.44
CA TYR A 139 0.96 -6.96 14.55
C TYR A 139 -0.29 -7.54 15.23
N TYR A 140 -0.14 -8.58 16.04
CA TYR A 140 -1.28 -9.14 16.76
C TYR A 140 -1.91 -8.09 17.69
N LYS A 141 -1.09 -7.42 18.53
CA LYS A 141 -1.54 -6.37 19.45
C LYS A 141 -2.16 -5.17 18.71
N ILE A 142 -1.55 -4.77 17.60
CA ILE A 142 -2.05 -3.67 16.76
C ILE A 142 -3.36 -4.09 16.06
N GLY A 143 -3.48 -5.35 15.67
CA GLY A 143 -4.70 -5.91 15.11
C GLY A 143 -5.89 -5.84 16.08
N ASP A 144 -5.66 -6.16 17.36
CA ASP A 144 -6.69 -6.01 18.41
C ASP A 144 -7.10 -4.52 18.58
N PHE A 145 -6.13 -3.61 18.54
CA PHE A 145 -6.41 -2.17 18.60
C PHE A 145 -7.18 -1.70 17.35
N ALA A 146 -6.80 -2.14 16.16
CA ALA A 146 -7.51 -1.83 14.92
C ALA A 146 -8.95 -2.39 14.92
N LYS A 147 -9.15 -3.60 15.47
CA LYS A 147 -10.46 -4.21 15.63
C LYS A 147 -11.38 -3.35 16.51
N SER A 148 -10.86 -2.80 17.61
CA SER A 148 -11.66 -1.92 18.51
C SER A 148 -12.03 -0.59 17.86
N HIS A 149 -11.40 -0.22 16.72
CA HIS A 149 -11.64 1.00 15.93
C HIS A 149 -12.34 0.72 14.60
N ASP A 150 -12.79 -0.51 14.33
CA ASP A 150 -13.41 -0.95 13.08
C ASP A 150 -12.54 -0.71 11.82
N VAL A 151 -11.21 -0.85 11.96
CA VAL A 151 -10.22 -0.68 10.90
C VAL A 151 -9.61 -2.03 10.54
N ILE A 152 -9.43 -2.30 9.25
CA ILE A 152 -8.61 -3.41 8.75
C ILE A 152 -7.25 -2.84 8.35
N ILE A 153 -6.19 -3.33 8.97
CA ILE A 153 -4.82 -3.03 8.55
C ILE A 153 -4.46 -3.94 7.38
N THR A 154 -3.94 -3.37 6.32
CA THR A 154 -3.42 -4.11 5.17
C THR A 154 -1.93 -3.85 5.03
N VAL A 155 -1.15 -4.91 5.22
CA VAL A 155 0.32 -4.84 5.27
C VAL A 155 0.89 -5.00 3.86
N GLU A 156 1.65 -4.02 3.42
CA GLU A 156 2.16 -3.91 2.06
C GLU A 156 3.55 -4.52 1.90
N ASN A 157 3.77 -5.23 0.79
CA ASN A 157 5.10 -5.64 0.36
C ASN A 157 5.86 -4.47 -0.29
N LEU A 158 7.12 -4.34 0.03
CA LEU A 158 8.01 -3.30 -0.49
C LEU A 158 9.02 -3.85 -1.50
N TYR A 159 9.78 -2.95 -2.10
CA TYR A 159 10.96 -3.27 -2.91
C TYR A 159 12.24 -2.71 -2.28
N ASN A 160 13.40 -3.18 -2.73
CA ASN A 160 14.68 -2.72 -2.21
C ASN A 160 15.08 -1.36 -2.85
N PHE A 161 14.75 -0.26 -2.17
CA PHE A 161 15.08 1.10 -2.60
C PHE A 161 16.29 1.71 -1.90
N PHE A 162 16.87 1.00 -0.90
CA PHE A 162 17.97 1.59 -0.13
C PHE A 162 19.36 1.26 -0.66
N ASN A 163 19.64 0.09 -0.98
CA ASN A 163 20.92 -0.46 -1.49
C ASN A 163 21.15 -1.89 -0.97
N ASP A 164 22.35 -2.42 -1.25
CA ASP A 164 22.77 -3.77 -0.83
C ASP A 164 22.94 -3.98 0.68
N LYS A 165 22.75 -2.94 1.51
CA LYS A 165 22.85 -3.07 2.97
C LYS A 165 21.52 -3.45 3.62
N ILE A 166 20.41 -3.21 2.94
CA ILE A 166 19.06 -3.44 3.46
C ILE A 166 18.44 -4.67 2.82
N TYR A 167 17.80 -5.48 3.64
CA TYR A 167 16.96 -6.58 3.22
C TYR A 167 15.50 -6.17 3.25
N VAL A 168 14.85 -6.28 2.12
CA VAL A 168 13.41 -6.08 1.94
C VAL A 168 12.78 -7.42 1.57
N PRO A 169 11.83 -7.92 2.37
CA PRO A 169 11.23 -9.23 2.15
C PRO A 169 10.46 -9.33 0.84
N LEU A 170 10.55 -10.49 0.20
CA LEU A 170 9.72 -10.84 -0.95
C LEU A 170 8.25 -11.07 -0.55
N PRO A 171 7.28 -10.92 -1.45
CA PRO A 171 5.86 -11.17 -1.17
C PRO A 171 5.57 -12.53 -0.53
N SER A 172 6.30 -13.58 -0.89
CA SER A 172 6.16 -14.91 -0.28
C SER A 172 6.54 -14.94 1.21
N VAL A 173 7.50 -14.11 1.63
CA VAL A 173 7.87 -13.97 3.05
C VAL A 173 6.79 -13.19 3.78
N VAL A 174 6.31 -12.09 3.21
CA VAL A 174 5.22 -11.28 3.77
C VAL A 174 3.97 -12.14 3.96
N GLY A 175 3.51 -12.81 2.92
CA GLY A 175 2.34 -13.69 2.97
C GLY A 175 2.46 -14.76 4.06
N LYS A 176 3.62 -15.44 4.14
CA LYS A 176 3.88 -16.42 5.21
C LYS A 176 3.78 -15.82 6.61
N GLN A 177 4.28 -14.58 6.80
CA GLN A 177 4.20 -13.93 8.11
C GLN A 177 2.76 -13.57 8.47
N LEU A 178 1.98 -13.07 7.51
CA LEU A 178 0.58 -12.75 7.73
C LEU A 178 -0.28 -14.00 8.02
N ASP A 179 0.01 -15.12 7.36
CA ASP A 179 -0.60 -16.41 7.70
C ASP A 179 -0.30 -16.84 9.14
N LEU A 180 0.92 -16.64 9.61
CA LEU A 180 1.32 -16.97 10.99
C LEU A 180 0.70 -16.03 12.03
N ILE A 181 0.53 -14.75 11.70
CA ILE A 181 -0.18 -13.77 12.55
C ILE A 181 -1.65 -14.15 12.67
N ASN A 182 -2.27 -14.59 11.58
CA ASN A 182 -3.65 -15.07 11.50
C ASN A 182 -4.68 -14.22 12.27
N HIS A 183 -4.59 -12.90 12.14
CA HIS A 183 -5.49 -11.97 12.81
C HIS A 183 -6.60 -11.48 11.84
N PRO A 184 -7.88 -11.39 12.27
CA PRO A 184 -8.97 -11.00 11.38
C PRO A 184 -8.79 -9.59 10.79
N ASN A 185 -8.23 -8.65 11.57
CA ASN A 185 -8.01 -7.26 11.15
C ASN A 185 -6.60 -7.00 10.61
N ILE A 186 -5.78 -8.03 10.36
CA ILE A 186 -4.49 -7.92 9.66
C ILE A 186 -4.59 -8.70 8.35
N LYS A 187 -4.48 -7.99 7.23
CA LYS A 187 -4.56 -8.53 5.87
C LYS A 187 -3.37 -8.01 5.07
N ALA A 188 -3.35 -8.27 3.77
CA ALA A 188 -2.29 -7.83 2.89
C ALA A 188 -2.75 -6.70 1.95
N THR A 189 -1.84 -5.76 1.67
CA THR A 189 -1.82 -4.96 0.47
C THR A 189 -0.79 -5.57 -0.46
N LEU A 190 -1.22 -5.99 -1.65
CA LEU A 190 -0.30 -6.47 -2.68
C LEU A 190 -0.03 -5.33 -3.66
N ASP A 191 1.17 -4.79 -3.58
CA ASP A 191 1.71 -3.88 -4.58
C ASP A 191 2.44 -4.69 -5.66
N PHE A 192 1.97 -4.56 -6.90
CA PHE A 192 2.50 -5.32 -8.03
C PHE A 192 3.82 -4.77 -8.56
N SER A 193 4.03 -3.45 -8.51
CA SER A 193 5.28 -2.83 -8.93
C SER A 193 6.41 -3.17 -7.96
N HIS A 194 6.18 -2.98 -6.67
CA HIS A 194 7.11 -3.39 -5.62
C HIS A 194 7.50 -4.88 -5.72
N ALA A 195 6.49 -5.73 -5.90
CA ALA A 195 6.72 -7.16 -6.09
C ALA A 195 7.54 -7.46 -7.35
N TYR A 196 7.29 -6.74 -8.46
CA TYR A 196 7.97 -6.95 -9.72
C TYR A 196 9.43 -6.52 -9.65
N ILE A 197 9.70 -5.33 -9.12
CA ILE A 197 11.06 -4.82 -8.90
C ILE A 197 11.84 -5.74 -7.96
N ASN A 198 11.24 -6.12 -6.84
CA ASN A 198 11.92 -6.93 -5.82
C ASN A 198 12.17 -8.37 -6.30
N SER A 199 11.23 -8.95 -7.07
CA SER A 199 11.41 -10.27 -7.69
C SER A 199 12.55 -10.27 -8.70
N ASN A 200 12.67 -9.24 -9.53
CA ASN A 200 13.77 -9.11 -10.49
C ASN A 200 15.11 -8.93 -9.79
N TYR A 201 15.15 -8.10 -8.73
CA TYR A 201 16.36 -7.91 -7.93
C TYR A 201 16.88 -9.22 -7.33
N TYR A 202 16.01 -10.01 -6.70
CA TYR A 202 16.37 -11.29 -6.11
C TYR A 202 16.38 -12.45 -7.12
N LYS A 203 16.16 -12.19 -8.42
CA LYS A 203 16.06 -13.21 -9.47
C LYS A 203 15.07 -14.33 -9.13
N SER A 204 13.95 -13.96 -8.49
CA SER A 204 12.86 -14.87 -8.14
C SER A 204 11.75 -14.85 -9.20
N ASN A 205 10.86 -15.83 -9.17
CA ASN A 205 9.73 -15.87 -10.09
C ASN A 205 8.59 -14.98 -9.58
N PHE A 206 8.38 -13.83 -10.21
CA PHE A 206 7.37 -12.85 -9.86
C PHE A 206 5.97 -13.45 -9.62
N MET A 207 5.45 -14.24 -10.58
CA MET A 207 4.12 -14.84 -10.45
C MET A 207 4.01 -15.80 -9.26
N LYS A 208 5.09 -16.53 -8.94
CA LYS A 208 5.15 -17.41 -7.77
C LYS A 208 5.18 -16.58 -6.47
N GLU A 209 5.92 -15.48 -6.45
CA GLU A 209 5.99 -14.59 -5.28
C GLU A 209 4.62 -14.01 -4.95
N ILE A 210 3.98 -13.34 -5.91
CA ILE A 210 2.68 -12.69 -5.69
C ILE A 210 1.56 -13.71 -5.39
N SER A 211 1.64 -14.92 -5.93
CA SER A 211 0.64 -15.97 -5.65
C SER A 211 0.62 -16.41 -4.18
N LYS A 212 1.74 -16.25 -3.46
CA LYS A 212 1.83 -16.58 -2.02
C LYS A 212 1.19 -15.55 -1.10
N MET A 213 0.87 -14.39 -1.64
CA MET A 213 0.29 -13.28 -0.88
C MET A 213 -1.15 -12.96 -1.33
N SER A 214 -1.52 -13.28 -2.57
CA SER A 214 -2.77 -12.85 -3.20
C SER A 214 -4.04 -13.24 -2.44
N ASN A 215 -4.11 -14.44 -1.87
CA ASN A 215 -5.28 -14.92 -1.11
C ASN A 215 -5.48 -14.24 0.26
N LEU A 216 -4.50 -13.46 0.72
CA LEU A 216 -4.58 -12.61 1.92
C LEU A 216 -4.82 -11.13 1.57
N SER A 217 -4.67 -10.78 0.28
CA SER A 217 -4.65 -9.39 -0.17
C SER A 217 -6.06 -8.86 -0.37
N LYS A 218 -6.55 -8.11 0.61
CA LYS A 218 -7.82 -7.36 0.52
C LYS A 218 -7.66 -6.00 -0.15
N HIS A 219 -6.43 -5.56 -0.32
CA HIS A 219 -6.05 -4.30 -0.92
C HIS A 219 -5.01 -4.53 -2.00
N LEU A 220 -5.12 -3.83 -3.13
CA LEU A 220 -4.15 -3.88 -4.21
C LEU A 220 -3.69 -2.47 -4.51
N HIS A 221 -2.38 -2.26 -4.61
CA HIS A 221 -1.79 -1.10 -5.26
C HIS A 221 -1.44 -1.45 -6.70
N VAL A 222 -1.93 -0.64 -7.61
CA VAL A 222 -1.86 -0.92 -9.05
C VAL A 222 -1.38 0.32 -9.79
N HIS A 223 -0.16 0.25 -10.25
CA HIS A 223 0.50 1.18 -11.16
C HIS A 223 1.55 0.40 -11.96
N ASP A 224 2.03 0.96 -13.05
CA ASP A 224 2.96 0.23 -13.91
C ASP A 224 4.42 0.63 -13.65
N SER A 225 5.34 -0.26 -13.97
CA SER A 225 6.79 -0.04 -13.91
C SER A 225 7.51 -1.01 -14.83
N PHE A 226 8.82 -0.84 -14.98
CA PHE A 226 9.66 -1.74 -15.78
C PHE A 226 10.34 -2.84 -14.93
N GLY A 227 10.13 -2.83 -13.62
CA GLY A 227 10.71 -3.82 -12.70
C GLY A 227 12.23 -3.68 -12.53
N LEU A 228 12.79 -2.49 -12.75
CA LEU A 228 14.22 -2.21 -12.64
C LEU A 228 14.51 -1.41 -11.37
N LEU A 229 15.60 -1.76 -10.67
CA LEU A 229 16.10 -0.93 -9.58
C LEU A 229 16.77 0.33 -10.11
N LYS A 230 16.79 1.37 -9.27
CA LYS A 230 17.58 2.57 -9.52
C LYS A 230 19.07 2.26 -9.30
N ASN A 231 19.77 2.00 -10.39
CA ASN A 231 21.20 1.65 -10.41
C ASN A 231 22.07 2.62 -11.21
N ILE A 232 21.46 3.69 -11.73
CA ILE A 232 22.11 4.78 -12.45
C ILE A 232 21.83 6.06 -11.67
N TYR A 233 22.85 6.92 -11.55
CA TYR A 233 22.66 8.26 -11.01
C TYR A 233 21.82 9.09 -11.98
N THR A 234 20.75 9.67 -11.49
CA THR A 234 19.86 10.58 -12.22
C THR A 234 19.76 11.91 -11.49
N TYR A 235 19.62 12.99 -12.24
CA TYR A 235 19.50 14.34 -11.66
C TYR A 235 18.07 14.63 -11.15
N ASN A 236 17.08 13.96 -11.72
CA ASN A 236 15.67 14.16 -11.36
C ASN A 236 14.81 12.94 -11.77
N GLU A 237 13.58 12.91 -11.30
CA GLU A 237 12.62 11.81 -11.56
C GLU A 237 12.25 11.65 -13.05
N SER A 238 12.35 12.72 -13.86
CA SER A 238 12.08 12.61 -15.29
C SER A 238 13.13 11.77 -16.02
N GLU A 239 14.37 11.79 -15.53
CA GLU A 239 15.41 10.92 -16.05
C GLU A 239 15.22 9.47 -15.60
N GLU A 240 14.73 9.24 -14.37
CA GLU A 240 14.35 7.90 -13.91
C GLU A 240 13.30 7.29 -14.84
N LEU A 241 12.29 8.09 -15.23
CA LEU A 241 11.29 7.68 -16.21
C LEU A 241 11.92 7.31 -17.55
N SER A 242 12.87 8.13 -18.04
CA SER A 242 13.53 7.91 -19.33
C SER A 242 14.32 6.60 -19.38
N TYR A 243 14.86 6.17 -18.25
CA TYR A 243 15.58 4.90 -18.11
C TYR A 243 14.71 3.75 -17.62
N GLY A 244 13.48 4.02 -17.21
CA GLY A 244 12.57 3.00 -16.63
C GLY A 244 13.00 2.49 -15.26
N LEU A 245 13.62 3.34 -14.44
CA LEU A 245 14.23 2.93 -13.15
C LEU A 245 13.31 3.22 -11.97
N GLY A 246 13.30 2.31 -11.03
CA GLY A 246 12.60 2.46 -9.76
C GLY A 246 11.10 2.27 -9.85
N ASP A 247 10.44 2.75 -8.82
CA ASP A 247 9.00 2.68 -8.65
C ASP A 247 8.34 3.94 -9.23
N LEU A 248 7.96 3.84 -10.50
CA LEU A 248 7.63 5.00 -11.33
C LEU A 248 6.17 5.44 -11.26
N HIS A 249 5.30 4.66 -10.62
CA HIS A 249 3.86 4.95 -10.52
C HIS A 249 3.22 5.33 -11.86
N LEU A 250 3.53 4.56 -12.93
CA LEU A 250 3.10 4.83 -14.30
C LEU A 250 1.63 4.50 -14.54
N PRO A 251 0.99 5.18 -15.52
CA PRO A 251 -0.26 4.74 -16.09
C PRO A 251 -0.19 3.29 -16.58
N LEU A 252 -1.27 2.54 -16.41
CA LEU A 252 -1.32 1.13 -16.78
C LEU A 252 -1.06 0.93 -18.29
N GLY A 253 -0.08 0.09 -18.59
CA GLY A 253 0.35 -0.24 -19.95
C GLY A 253 1.49 0.60 -20.49
N TRP A 254 2.09 1.44 -19.65
CA TRP A 254 3.33 2.13 -19.98
C TRP A 254 4.57 1.31 -19.60
N GLY A 255 4.45 0.41 -18.64
CA GLY A 255 5.50 -0.49 -18.17
C GLY A 255 5.36 -1.93 -18.68
N ASN A 256 5.94 -2.86 -17.94
CA ASN A 256 6.07 -4.26 -18.33
C ASN A 256 5.31 -5.25 -17.41
N ILE A 257 4.57 -4.75 -16.42
CA ILE A 257 3.89 -5.64 -15.48
C ILE A 257 2.80 -6.42 -16.22
N PRO A 258 2.79 -7.76 -16.17
CA PRO A 258 1.87 -8.59 -16.94
C PRO A 258 0.48 -8.66 -16.30
N PHE A 259 -0.23 -7.53 -16.14
CA PHE A 259 -1.51 -7.41 -15.44
C PHE A 259 -2.57 -8.39 -15.92
N GLU A 260 -2.72 -8.59 -17.24
CA GLU A 260 -3.67 -9.57 -17.80
C GLU A 260 -3.44 -10.96 -17.19
N LYS A 261 -2.20 -11.42 -17.20
CA LYS A 261 -1.81 -12.72 -16.66
C LYS A 261 -2.04 -12.80 -15.14
N ILE A 262 -1.80 -11.70 -14.42
CA ILE A 262 -2.03 -11.60 -12.97
C ILE A 262 -3.51 -11.86 -12.67
N PHE A 263 -4.41 -11.07 -13.26
CA PHE A 263 -5.84 -11.14 -12.99
C PHE A 263 -6.52 -12.40 -13.58
N ASP A 264 -5.93 -13.02 -14.59
CA ASP A 264 -6.37 -14.32 -15.09
C ASP A 264 -6.01 -15.49 -14.15
N LYS A 265 -4.94 -15.38 -13.36
CA LYS A 265 -4.40 -16.51 -12.58
C LYS A 265 -4.62 -16.39 -11.08
N LEU A 266 -4.54 -15.18 -10.51
CA LEU A 266 -4.61 -15.01 -9.07
C LEU A 266 -6.05 -15.00 -8.56
N ILE A 267 -6.20 -15.41 -7.30
CA ILE A 267 -7.46 -15.41 -6.57
C ILE A 267 -7.27 -14.51 -5.34
N PHE A 268 -8.26 -13.66 -5.08
CA PHE A 268 -8.25 -12.68 -4.01
C PHE A 268 -9.40 -12.91 -3.03
N PRO A 269 -9.32 -12.48 -1.76
CA PRO A 269 -10.39 -12.63 -0.80
C PRO A 269 -11.58 -11.69 -1.09
N LYS A 270 -12.73 -11.99 -0.49
CA LYS A 270 -13.90 -11.09 -0.50
C LYS A 270 -13.56 -9.74 0.13
N GLY A 271 -14.19 -8.69 -0.37
CA GLY A 271 -13.96 -7.33 0.10
C GLY A 271 -12.72 -6.67 -0.52
N LEU A 272 -12.32 -7.10 -1.72
CA LEU A 272 -11.19 -6.55 -2.46
C LEU A 272 -11.42 -5.08 -2.82
N ILE A 273 -10.43 -4.23 -2.52
CA ILE A 273 -10.30 -2.86 -3.03
C ILE A 273 -9.05 -2.82 -3.92
N MET A 274 -9.17 -2.19 -5.09
CA MET A 274 -8.04 -1.88 -5.97
C MET A 274 -7.83 -0.39 -5.98
N VAL A 275 -6.63 0.07 -5.68
CA VAL A 275 -6.25 1.48 -5.69
C VAL A 275 -5.18 1.71 -6.76
N LEU A 276 -5.40 2.73 -7.55
CA LEU A 276 -4.43 3.23 -8.53
C LEU A 276 -3.52 4.23 -7.85
N GLU A 277 -2.23 3.95 -7.80
CA GLU A 277 -1.21 4.85 -7.28
C GLU A 277 -0.46 5.50 -8.44
N ILE A 278 -1.08 6.49 -9.07
CA ILE A 278 -0.54 7.17 -10.23
C ILE A 278 0.04 8.53 -9.81
N GLN A 279 1.30 8.80 -10.19
CA GLN A 279 1.91 10.12 -9.91
C GLN A 279 1.09 11.26 -10.52
N GLU A 280 1.00 12.38 -9.82
CA GLU A 280 0.24 13.57 -10.24
C GLU A 280 0.67 14.10 -11.62
N ARG A 281 1.93 13.95 -11.99
CA ARG A 281 2.45 14.30 -13.34
C ARG A 281 1.74 13.58 -14.50
N PHE A 282 1.03 12.49 -14.22
CA PHE A 282 0.28 11.69 -15.19
C PHE A 282 -1.24 11.90 -15.10
N ILE A 283 -1.69 13.02 -14.52
CA ILE A 283 -3.10 13.32 -14.26
C ILE A 283 -3.97 13.21 -15.52
N ASP A 284 -3.43 13.63 -16.68
CA ASP A 284 -4.13 13.59 -17.97
C ASP A 284 -4.41 12.15 -18.46
N TYR A 285 -3.67 11.16 -17.95
CA TYR A 285 -3.81 9.75 -18.31
C TYR A 285 -4.67 8.95 -17.33
N ILE A 286 -5.18 9.60 -16.27
CA ILE A 286 -6.02 8.95 -15.25
C ILE A 286 -7.30 8.35 -15.87
N PRO A 287 -8.07 9.02 -16.76
CA PRO A 287 -9.29 8.45 -17.33
C PRO A 287 -9.05 7.15 -18.09
N GLU A 288 -7.98 7.08 -18.90
CA GLU A 288 -7.61 5.87 -19.63
C GLU A 288 -7.15 4.76 -18.69
N THR A 289 -6.33 5.12 -17.69
CA THR A 289 -5.85 4.18 -16.67
C THR A 289 -7.02 3.59 -15.87
N ILE A 290 -8.01 4.38 -15.49
CA ILE A 290 -9.22 3.90 -14.81
C ILE A 290 -10.00 2.93 -15.70
N LYS A 291 -10.18 3.23 -16.99
CA LYS A 291 -10.86 2.31 -17.93
C LYS A 291 -10.17 0.94 -17.97
N LYS A 292 -8.85 0.93 -18.05
CA LYS A 292 -8.04 -0.30 -18.06
C LYS A 292 -8.11 -1.02 -16.70
N ALA A 293 -8.03 -0.28 -15.60
CA ALA A 293 -8.16 -0.82 -14.26
C ALA A 293 -9.53 -1.47 -14.02
N ARG A 294 -10.63 -0.84 -14.47
CA ARG A 294 -11.98 -1.43 -14.37
C ARG A 294 -12.07 -2.75 -15.13
N TYR A 295 -11.48 -2.83 -16.31
CA TYR A 295 -11.42 -4.07 -17.08
C TYR A 295 -10.68 -5.17 -16.31
N LEU A 296 -9.48 -4.88 -15.78
CA LEU A 296 -8.68 -5.82 -14.98
C LEU A 296 -9.40 -6.22 -13.69
N PHE A 297 -9.97 -5.25 -12.97
CA PHE A 297 -10.71 -5.48 -11.74
C PHE A 297 -11.93 -6.39 -11.96
N ASN A 298 -12.62 -6.25 -13.10
CA ASN A 298 -13.73 -7.14 -13.45
C ASN A 298 -13.28 -8.59 -13.66
N LYS A 299 -12.07 -8.80 -14.17
CA LYS A 299 -11.45 -10.14 -14.34
C LYS A 299 -11.00 -10.76 -13.01
N ALA A 300 -10.76 -9.97 -11.98
CA ALA A 300 -10.24 -10.47 -10.70
C ALA A 300 -11.13 -11.58 -10.12
N LYS A 301 -10.54 -12.72 -9.85
CA LYS A 301 -11.20 -13.89 -9.25
C LYS A 301 -11.25 -13.73 -7.74
N ILE A 302 -12.42 -13.96 -7.16
CA ILE A 302 -12.64 -13.84 -5.72
C ILE A 302 -12.92 -15.22 -5.13
N LEU A 303 -12.32 -15.50 -3.98
CA LEU A 303 -12.61 -16.71 -3.19
C LEU A 303 -14.12 -16.77 -2.89
N ASN A 304 -14.72 -17.93 -3.10
CA ASN A 304 -16.14 -18.19 -2.81
C ASN A 304 -16.47 -18.14 -1.31
#